data_c1567e28f378f092f9ac3651efe5f6db
#
_entry.id   c1567e28f378f092f9ac3651efe5f6db
#
_cell.length_a   1.000
_cell.length_b   1.000
_cell.length_c   1.000
_cell.angle_alpha   90.00
_cell.angle_beta   90.00
_cell.angle_gamma   90.00
#
_symmetry.space_group_name_H-M   'P 1'
#
loop_
_entity.id
_entity.type
_entity.pdbx_description
1 polymer ?
#
loop_
_entity_poly.entity_id
_entity_poly.type
_entity_poly.pdbx_seq_one_letter_code
_entity_poly.pdbx_strand_id
1 'polypeptide(L)'
;MEHYRKQAKALVRSHRAGEPDARARAETVLGSRAQGRFLLSDAQYVVAREQGFRTWQELRKAQDSTEWMDGEDVVFATDLEYVPGEPVEVVVRKRGWRFDISDGGRAVELAGRPRGWREAAERVAGDEYWINVNRRGVVFVQSTEQRLEALVSRVAECSLALHQELLDRELGSP
;
A
#
# COMPACT_ATOMS: atom_id res chain seq x y z
N MET A 1 -3.06 1.83 11.47
CA MET A 1 -3.66 1.79 12.85
C MET A 1 -4.63 0.66 13.13
N GLU A 2 -5.53 0.27 12.23
CA GLU A 2 -6.51 -0.79 12.51
C GLU A 2 -5.87 -2.16 12.81
N HIS A 3 -4.79 -2.51 12.11
CA HIS A 3 -4.02 -3.71 12.35
C HIS A 3 -3.54 -3.81 13.82
N TYR A 4 -2.90 -2.78 14.34
CA TYR A 4 -2.41 -2.76 15.72
C TYR A 4 -3.53 -2.77 16.76
N ARG A 5 -4.69 -2.14 16.45
CA ARG A 5 -5.88 -2.24 17.28
C ARG A 5 -6.40 -3.68 17.36
N LYS A 6 -6.41 -4.40 16.23
CA LYS A 6 -6.78 -5.82 16.19
C LYS A 6 -5.79 -6.67 16.98
N GLN A 7 -4.49 -6.42 16.83
CA GLN A 7 -3.45 -7.10 17.63
C GLN A 7 -3.63 -6.87 19.13
N ALA A 8 -3.84 -5.63 19.57
CA ALA A 8 -4.06 -5.33 20.99
C ALA A 8 -5.32 -6.02 21.53
N LYS A 9 -6.43 -6.02 20.77
CA LYS A 9 -7.65 -6.75 21.15
C LYS A 9 -7.44 -8.26 21.20
N ALA A 10 -6.68 -8.82 20.27
CA ALA A 10 -6.33 -10.24 20.26
C ALA A 10 -5.48 -10.57 21.48
N LEU A 11 -4.44 -9.77 21.78
CA LEU A 11 -3.59 -9.97 22.95
C LEU A 11 -4.38 -9.98 24.25
N VAL A 12 -5.36 -9.07 24.43
CA VAL A 12 -6.24 -9.09 25.60
C VAL A 12 -7.01 -10.41 25.71
N ARG A 13 -7.55 -10.91 24.62
CA ARG A 13 -8.31 -12.18 24.60
C ARG A 13 -7.44 -13.37 24.95
N SER A 14 -6.28 -13.50 24.30
CA SER A 14 -5.32 -14.57 24.54
C SER A 14 -4.75 -14.54 25.95
N HIS A 15 -4.42 -13.36 26.47
CA HIS A 15 -3.96 -13.21 27.85
C HIS A 15 -5.02 -13.65 28.86
N ARG A 16 -6.30 -13.26 28.67
CA ARG A 16 -7.42 -13.69 29.51
C ARG A 16 -7.71 -15.18 29.40
N ALA A 17 -7.50 -15.77 28.23
CA ALA A 17 -7.60 -17.21 28.03
C ALA A 17 -6.45 -17.99 28.69
N GLY A 18 -5.44 -17.29 29.18
CA GLY A 18 -4.30 -17.91 29.86
C GLY A 18 -3.23 -18.47 28.94
N GLU A 19 -3.25 -18.07 27.63
CA GLU A 19 -2.27 -18.53 26.65
C GLU A 19 -0.84 -18.14 27.06
N PRO A 20 0.10 -19.12 27.12
CA PRO A 20 1.46 -18.89 27.62
C PRO A 20 2.18 -17.76 26.86
N ASP A 21 2.09 -17.76 25.54
CA ASP A 21 2.77 -16.78 24.69
C ASP A 21 2.26 -15.34 24.94
N ALA A 22 0.95 -15.19 25.12
CA ALA A 22 0.36 -13.89 25.41
C ALA A 22 0.78 -13.35 26.78
N ARG A 23 0.91 -14.24 27.77
CA ARG A 23 1.41 -13.90 29.11
C ARG A 23 2.89 -13.52 29.05
N ALA A 24 3.71 -14.33 28.39
CA ALA A 24 5.14 -14.06 28.25
C ALA A 24 5.41 -12.71 27.55
N ARG A 25 4.67 -12.38 26.50
CA ARG A 25 4.75 -11.07 25.82
C ARG A 25 4.40 -9.93 26.78
N ALA A 26 3.32 -10.07 27.55
CA ALA A 26 2.90 -9.07 28.51
C ALA A 26 3.95 -8.90 29.63
N GLU A 27 4.49 -9.99 30.17
CA GLU A 27 5.50 -9.99 31.22
C GLU A 27 6.83 -9.36 30.76
N THR A 28 7.25 -9.62 29.53
CA THR A 28 8.47 -9.04 28.97
C THR A 28 8.42 -7.50 28.96
N VAL A 29 7.25 -6.91 28.72
CA VAL A 29 7.09 -5.46 28.59
C VAL A 29 6.65 -4.79 29.90
N LEU A 30 5.76 -5.43 30.65
CA LEU A 30 5.10 -4.86 31.83
C LEU A 30 5.69 -5.38 33.17
N GLY A 31 6.51 -6.44 33.12
CA GLY A 31 6.99 -7.10 34.31
C GLY A 31 5.85 -7.60 35.19
N SER A 32 5.95 -7.40 36.52
CA SER A 32 4.94 -7.82 37.48
C SER A 32 3.53 -7.24 37.29
N ARG A 33 3.39 -6.12 36.57
CA ARG A 33 2.07 -5.54 36.24
C ARG A 33 1.23 -6.45 35.33
N ALA A 34 1.87 -7.34 34.54
CA ALA A 34 1.18 -8.29 33.69
C ALA A 34 0.36 -9.33 34.47
N GLN A 35 0.69 -9.58 35.76
CA GLN A 35 0.02 -10.57 36.60
C GLN A 35 -1.32 -10.07 37.17
N GLY A 36 -1.60 -8.77 37.06
CA GLY A 36 -2.83 -8.16 37.53
C GLY A 36 -3.94 -8.16 36.46
N ARG A 37 -4.89 -7.23 36.62
CA ARG A 37 -5.96 -7.02 35.65
C ARG A 37 -5.38 -6.46 34.37
N PHE A 38 -5.31 -7.31 33.31
CA PHE A 38 -4.81 -6.92 31.99
C PHE A 38 -5.90 -6.24 31.16
N LEU A 39 -5.69 -4.96 30.84
CA LEU A 39 -6.63 -4.10 30.13
C LEU A 39 -6.20 -3.89 28.67
N LEU A 40 -7.11 -3.30 27.87
CA LEU A 40 -6.79 -2.93 26.50
C LEU A 40 -5.65 -1.91 26.41
N SER A 41 -5.57 -0.98 27.34
CA SER A 41 -4.46 -0.02 27.45
C SER A 41 -3.10 -0.70 27.67
N ASP A 42 -3.07 -1.77 28.46
CA ASP A 42 -1.85 -2.53 28.70
C ASP A 42 -1.42 -3.28 27.42
N ALA A 43 -2.37 -3.90 26.73
CA ALA A 43 -2.12 -4.54 25.45
C ALA A 43 -1.67 -3.55 24.35
N GLN A 44 -2.25 -2.37 24.31
CA GLN A 44 -1.83 -1.30 23.41
C GLN A 44 -0.39 -0.85 23.72
N TYR A 45 -0.05 -0.74 25.00
CA TYR A 45 1.32 -0.41 25.40
C TYR A 45 2.30 -1.52 25.02
N VAL A 46 1.95 -2.80 25.26
CA VAL A 46 2.79 -3.95 24.83
C VAL A 46 3.03 -3.90 23.32
N VAL A 47 1.98 -3.79 22.52
CA VAL A 47 2.10 -3.72 21.05
C VAL A 47 2.96 -2.53 20.62
N ALA A 48 2.80 -1.36 21.24
CA ALA A 48 3.62 -0.18 20.91
C ALA A 48 5.11 -0.44 21.21
N ARG A 49 5.42 -1.04 22.35
CA ARG A 49 6.80 -1.36 22.76
C ARG A 49 7.46 -2.39 21.84
N GLU A 50 6.72 -3.40 21.39
CA GLU A 50 7.19 -4.41 20.42
C GLU A 50 7.50 -3.78 19.05
N GLN A 51 6.82 -2.69 18.69
CA GLN A 51 7.09 -1.92 17.47
C GLN A 51 8.17 -0.82 17.66
N GLY A 52 8.85 -0.80 18.83
CA GLY A 52 9.92 0.17 19.11
C GLY A 52 9.45 1.55 19.60
N PHE A 53 8.16 1.74 19.82
CA PHE A 53 7.61 3.01 20.31
C PHE A 53 7.47 3.02 21.82
N ARG A 54 7.63 4.20 22.45
CA ARG A 54 7.54 4.35 23.91
C ARG A 54 6.10 4.30 24.40
N THR A 55 5.14 4.75 23.57
CA THR A 55 3.72 4.83 23.90
C THR A 55 2.85 4.47 22.70
N TRP A 56 1.58 4.09 22.98
CA TRP A 56 0.57 3.89 21.94
C TRP A 56 0.29 5.15 21.12
N GLN A 57 0.41 6.33 21.75
CA GLN A 57 0.24 7.60 21.05
C GLN A 57 1.37 7.87 20.08
N GLU A 58 2.61 7.51 20.44
CA GLU A 58 3.75 7.60 19.50
C GLU A 58 3.59 6.66 18.32
N LEU A 59 3.23 5.38 18.57
CA LEU A 59 2.91 4.44 17.50
C LEU A 59 1.80 4.99 16.59
N ARG A 60 0.73 5.55 17.17
CA ARG A 60 -0.35 6.17 16.43
C ARG A 60 0.15 7.36 15.60
N LYS A 61 0.92 8.27 16.21
CA LYS A 61 1.51 9.41 15.50
C LYS A 61 2.42 8.96 14.37
N ALA A 62 3.29 7.96 14.57
CA ALA A 62 4.18 7.45 13.54
C ALA A 62 3.40 6.79 12.38
N GLN A 63 2.26 6.19 12.67
CA GLN A 63 1.34 5.65 11.65
C GLN A 63 0.49 6.75 10.99
N ASP A 64 0.20 7.83 11.74
CA ASP A 64 -0.50 9.00 11.22
C ASP A 64 0.49 10.01 10.59
N SER A 65 1.80 9.93 10.87
CA SER A 65 2.85 10.85 10.42
C SER A 65 3.62 10.42 9.16
N THR A 66 3.18 9.36 8.48
CA THR A 66 3.15 9.49 7.04
C THR A 66 2.04 10.52 6.82
N GLU A 67 2.39 11.79 6.85
CA GLU A 67 1.45 12.92 6.64
C GLU A 67 0.96 12.90 5.19
N TRP A 68 0.23 11.85 4.87
CA TRP A 68 -0.61 11.88 3.69
C TRP A 68 -1.73 12.89 3.98
N MET A 69 -1.53 14.11 3.58
CA MET A 69 -2.64 15.08 3.61
C MET A 69 -3.73 14.59 2.67
N ASP A 70 -4.96 14.64 3.11
CA ASP A 70 -6.09 14.19 2.30
C ASP A 70 -6.13 15.02 1.02
N GLY A 71 -6.05 14.35 -0.14
CA GLY A 71 -6.02 15.00 -1.45
C GLY A 71 -4.64 15.42 -1.97
N GLU A 72 -3.56 15.26 -1.21
CA GLU A 72 -2.21 15.50 -1.69
C GLU A 72 -1.70 14.32 -2.54
N ASP A 73 -1.03 14.63 -3.63
CA ASP A 73 -0.38 13.66 -4.49
C ASP A 73 1.07 13.47 -4.06
N VAL A 74 1.46 12.22 -3.80
CA VAL A 74 2.86 11.85 -3.62
C VAL A 74 3.30 11.01 -4.80
N VAL A 75 4.39 11.42 -5.42
CA VAL A 75 4.96 10.74 -6.58
C VAL A 75 6.08 9.81 -6.12
N PHE A 76 5.97 8.54 -6.47
CA PHE A 76 7.00 7.53 -6.27
C PHE A 76 7.70 7.28 -7.59
N ALA A 77 8.96 7.69 -7.71
CA ALA A 77 9.84 7.25 -8.76
C ALA A 77 10.26 5.79 -8.49
N THR A 78 10.18 4.96 -9.53
CA THR A 78 10.61 3.56 -9.44
C THR A 78 11.93 3.35 -10.18
N ASP A 79 12.53 2.17 -10.04
CA ASP A 79 13.73 1.78 -10.80
C ASP A 79 13.41 1.34 -12.25
N LEU A 80 12.12 1.40 -12.64
CA LEU A 80 11.67 1.09 -13.98
C LEU A 80 11.68 2.34 -14.86
N GLU A 81 11.99 2.19 -16.13
CA GLU A 81 11.97 3.26 -17.12
C GLU A 81 11.14 2.85 -18.34
N TYR A 82 10.32 3.75 -18.86
CA TYR A 82 9.60 3.55 -20.12
C TYR A 82 10.56 3.53 -21.30
N VAL A 83 11.46 4.49 -21.31
CA VAL A 83 12.61 4.63 -22.20
C VAL A 83 13.77 5.20 -21.40
N PRO A 84 15.04 5.08 -21.84
CA PRO A 84 16.17 5.60 -21.10
C PRO A 84 16.00 7.08 -20.70
N GLY A 85 16.05 7.34 -19.39
CA GLY A 85 15.87 8.68 -18.80
C GLY A 85 14.43 9.10 -18.51
N GLU A 86 13.42 8.24 -18.77
CA GLU A 86 12.02 8.50 -18.45
C GLU A 86 11.52 7.46 -17.42
N PRO A 87 11.64 7.75 -16.12
CA PRO A 87 11.28 6.80 -15.07
C PRO A 87 9.77 6.54 -15.05
N VAL A 88 9.39 5.33 -14.65
CA VAL A 88 8.00 5.00 -14.33
C VAL A 88 7.67 5.59 -12.97
N GLU A 89 6.84 6.61 -12.98
CA GLU A 89 6.35 7.27 -11.77
C GLU A 89 4.95 6.80 -11.42
N VAL A 90 4.72 6.58 -10.13
CA VAL A 90 3.42 6.19 -9.59
C VAL A 90 2.93 7.28 -8.64
N VAL A 91 1.77 7.81 -8.94
CA VAL A 91 1.11 8.82 -8.12
C VAL A 91 0.22 8.13 -7.11
N VAL A 92 0.40 8.46 -5.86
CA VAL A 92 -0.43 7.99 -4.75
C VAL A 92 -1.15 9.17 -4.12
N ARG A 93 -2.48 9.09 -4.09
CA ARG A 93 -3.34 10.10 -3.47
C ARG A 93 -4.15 9.49 -2.33
N LYS A 94 -4.06 10.07 -1.15
CA LYS A 94 -4.92 9.71 -0.02
C LYS A 94 -6.32 10.27 -0.18
N ARG A 95 -7.34 9.43 0.07
CA ARG A 95 -8.74 9.83 0.15
C ARG A 95 -9.40 9.20 1.38
N GLY A 96 -9.40 9.93 2.48
CA GLY A 96 -9.86 9.43 3.76
C GLY A 96 -9.06 8.20 4.21
N TRP A 97 -9.69 7.03 4.22
CA TRP A 97 -9.05 5.75 4.60
C TRP A 97 -8.49 4.94 3.42
N ARG A 98 -8.65 5.42 2.19
CA ARG A 98 -8.19 4.78 0.94
C ARG A 98 -7.04 5.53 0.32
N PHE A 99 -6.32 4.81 -0.53
CA PHE A 99 -5.30 5.36 -1.41
C PHE A 99 -5.68 5.05 -2.85
N ASP A 100 -5.71 6.07 -3.68
CA ASP A 100 -5.75 5.94 -5.14
C ASP A 100 -4.30 5.89 -5.61
N ILE A 101 -3.92 4.83 -6.33
CA ILE A 101 -2.57 4.56 -6.82
C ILE A 101 -2.66 4.49 -8.34
N SER A 102 -1.89 5.29 -9.06
CA SER A 102 -1.99 5.35 -10.52
C SER A 102 -0.69 5.78 -11.21
N ASP A 103 -0.58 5.47 -12.51
CA ASP A 103 0.50 5.95 -13.39
C ASP A 103 0.21 7.33 -14.00
N GLY A 104 -0.89 7.97 -13.62
CA GLY A 104 -1.33 9.22 -14.22
C GLY A 104 -1.72 9.13 -15.71
N GLY A 105 -1.66 7.95 -16.31
CA GLY A 105 -1.90 7.72 -17.74
C GLY A 105 -0.66 7.87 -18.61
N ARG A 106 0.51 7.89 -18.00
CA ARG A 106 1.78 8.15 -18.65
C ARG A 106 2.14 7.08 -19.71
N ALA A 107 1.86 5.79 -19.42
CA ALA A 107 2.11 4.70 -20.38
C ALA A 107 1.45 4.95 -21.74
N VAL A 108 0.16 5.28 -21.73
CA VAL A 108 -0.63 5.51 -22.94
C VAL A 108 -0.28 6.84 -23.61
N GLU A 109 0.07 7.85 -22.80
CA GLU A 109 0.50 9.16 -23.31
C GLU A 109 1.81 9.05 -24.08
N LEU A 110 2.84 8.43 -23.49
CA LEU A 110 4.15 8.24 -24.11
C LEU A 110 4.10 7.39 -25.38
N ALA A 111 3.22 6.40 -25.42
CA ALA A 111 2.99 5.59 -26.61
C ALA A 111 2.15 6.29 -27.70
N GLY A 112 1.78 7.58 -27.53
CA GLY A 112 1.06 8.34 -28.54
C GLY A 112 -0.39 7.91 -28.79
N ARG A 113 -0.96 7.07 -27.92
CA ARG A 113 -2.34 6.55 -28.02
C ARG A 113 -2.64 5.83 -29.34
N PRO A 114 -1.89 4.81 -29.73
CA PRO A 114 -2.07 4.13 -31.00
C PRO A 114 -3.46 3.51 -31.13
N ARG A 115 -3.88 3.21 -32.36
CA ARG A 115 -5.18 2.58 -32.60
C ARG A 115 -5.27 1.26 -31.83
N GLY A 116 -6.41 1.01 -31.15
CA GLY A 116 -6.62 -0.20 -30.33
C GLY A 116 -5.93 -0.16 -28.96
N TRP A 117 -5.46 0.99 -28.51
CA TRP A 117 -4.82 1.13 -27.20
C TRP A 117 -5.73 0.69 -26.03
N ARG A 118 -7.05 0.86 -26.18
CA ARG A 118 -8.00 0.50 -25.09
C ARG A 118 -8.06 -0.99 -24.88
N GLU A 119 -8.16 -1.76 -25.97
CA GLU A 119 -8.19 -3.23 -25.91
C GLU A 119 -6.86 -3.78 -25.36
N ALA A 120 -5.73 -3.17 -25.74
CA ALA A 120 -4.44 -3.52 -25.15
C ALA A 120 -4.39 -3.21 -23.67
N ALA A 121 -4.86 -2.04 -23.26
CA ALA A 121 -4.86 -1.63 -21.87
C ALA A 121 -5.78 -2.50 -20.98
N GLU A 122 -6.97 -2.86 -21.48
CA GLU A 122 -7.88 -3.77 -20.77
C GLU A 122 -7.26 -5.17 -20.64
N ARG A 123 -6.61 -5.69 -21.66
CA ARG A 123 -5.93 -6.98 -21.62
C ARG A 123 -4.75 -6.97 -20.64
N VAL A 124 -3.81 -6.07 -20.80
CA VAL A 124 -2.62 -6.01 -19.95
C VAL A 124 -3.01 -5.70 -18.50
N ALA A 125 -3.74 -4.64 -18.25
CA ALA A 125 -4.09 -4.25 -16.89
C ALA A 125 -5.06 -5.24 -16.23
N GLY A 126 -6.10 -5.70 -16.93
CA GLY A 126 -7.12 -6.56 -16.38
C GLY A 126 -6.68 -8.01 -16.22
N ASP A 127 -6.23 -8.64 -17.31
CA ASP A 127 -5.99 -10.08 -17.35
C ASP A 127 -4.63 -10.46 -16.72
N GLU A 128 -3.59 -9.65 -16.94
CA GLU A 128 -2.25 -9.97 -16.46
C GLU A 128 -1.96 -9.41 -15.06
N TYR A 129 -2.36 -8.17 -14.80
CA TYR A 129 -2.02 -7.47 -13.56
C TYR A 129 -3.16 -7.33 -12.56
N TRP A 130 -4.41 -7.57 -12.97
CA TRP A 130 -5.59 -7.40 -12.12
C TRP A 130 -5.73 -5.99 -11.58
N ILE A 131 -5.46 -5.02 -12.45
CA ILE A 131 -5.50 -3.59 -12.22
C ILE A 131 -6.51 -2.96 -13.16
N ASN A 132 -7.10 -1.85 -12.77
CA ASN A 132 -8.08 -1.16 -13.60
C ASN A 132 -7.40 -0.17 -14.55
N VAL A 133 -8.02 0.03 -15.70
CA VAL A 133 -7.70 1.13 -16.58
C VAL A 133 -8.96 1.95 -16.85
N ASN A 134 -8.84 3.27 -16.86
CA ASN A 134 -9.97 4.13 -17.15
C ASN A 134 -10.01 4.58 -18.61
N ARG A 135 -11.06 5.29 -19.01
CA ARG A 135 -11.27 5.77 -20.39
C ARG A 135 -10.19 6.76 -20.86
N ARG A 136 -9.37 7.31 -19.97
CA ARG A 136 -8.26 8.21 -20.29
C ARG A 136 -6.94 7.47 -20.44
N GLY A 137 -6.91 6.17 -20.18
CA GLY A 137 -5.70 5.36 -20.22
C GLY A 137 -4.90 5.36 -18.91
N VAL A 138 -5.49 5.84 -17.81
CA VAL A 138 -4.85 5.79 -16.50
C VAL A 138 -4.97 4.40 -15.95
N VAL A 139 -3.84 3.75 -15.71
CA VAL A 139 -3.72 2.50 -14.94
C VAL A 139 -3.87 2.85 -13.47
N PHE A 140 -4.79 2.22 -12.76
CA PHE A 140 -5.04 2.57 -11.37
C PHE A 140 -5.59 1.42 -10.54
N VAL A 141 -5.35 1.52 -9.22
CA VAL A 141 -5.93 0.63 -8.21
C VAL A 141 -6.24 1.44 -6.95
N GLN A 142 -7.21 0.96 -6.19
CA GLN A 142 -7.53 1.52 -4.87
C GLN A 142 -7.13 0.52 -3.78
N SER A 143 -6.54 1.02 -2.70
CA SER A 143 -6.07 0.19 -1.61
C SER A 143 -6.23 0.84 -0.25
N THR A 144 -5.95 0.04 0.77
CA THR A 144 -5.66 0.50 2.12
C THR A 144 -4.14 0.56 2.31
N GLU A 145 -3.68 1.29 3.31
CA GLU A 145 -2.26 1.50 3.61
C GLU A 145 -1.41 0.22 3.66
N GLN A 146 -1.98 -0.89 4.15
CA GLN A 146 -1.27 -2.16 4.34
C GLN A 146 -0.70 -2.80 3.07
N ARG A 147 -1.20 -2.42 1.88
CA ARG A 147 -0.78 -2.98 0.59
C ARG A 147 -0.16 -1.93 -0.33
N LEU A 148 0.08 -0.75 0.20
CA LEU A 148 0.48 0.40 -0.61
C LEU A 148 1.73 0.12 -1.43
N GLU A 149 2.80 -0.30 -0.77
CA GLU A 149 4.11 -0.55 -1.40
C GLU A 149 4.03 -1.62 -2.52
N ALA A 150 3.40 -2.75 -2.21
CA ALA A 150 3.24 -3.83 -3.19
C ALA A 150 2.38 -3.41 -4.40
N LEU A 151 1.41 -2.51 -4.20
CA LEU A 151 0.55 -2.03 -5.28
C LEU A 151 1.19 -0.89 -6.07
N VAL A 152 2.05 -0.08 -5.47
CA VAL A 152 2.90 0.87 -6.20
C VAL A 152 3.78 0.13 -7.20
N SER A 153 4.49 -0.92 -6.77
CA SER A 153 5.31 -1.75 -7.66
C SER A 153 4.48 -2.40 -8.78
N ARG A 154 3.31 -2.96 -8.43
CA ARG A 154 2.44 -3.60 -9.41
C ARG A 154 1.87 -2.62 -10.44
N VAL A 155 1.49 -1.40 -10.03
CA VAL A 155 1.05 -0.35 -10.96
C VAL A 155 2.18 0.07 -11.88
N ALA A 156 3.40 0.20 -11.38
CA ALA A 156 4.57 0.54 -12.19
C ALA A 156 4.90 -0.54 -13.22
N GLU A 157 4.92 -1.81 -12.83
CA GLU A 157 5.14 -2.95 -13.73
C GLU A 157 4.06 -3.03 -14.82
N CYS A 158 2.78 -2.88 -14.43
CA CYS A 158 1.67 -2.86 -15.35
C CYS A 158 1.77 -1.71 -16.34
N SER A 159 2.14 -0.52 -15.88
CA SER A 159 2.29 0.67 -16.70
C SER A 159 3.40 0.49 -17.73
N LEU A 160 4.54 -0.06 -17.32
CA LEU A 160 5.65 -0.38 -18.23
C LEU A 160 5.25 -1.44 -19.26
N ALA A 161 4.62 -2.53 -18.84
CA ALA A 161 4.16 -3.61 -19.73
C ALA A 161 3.15 -3.08 -20.77
N LEU A 162 2.23 -2.21 -20.33
CA LEU A 162 1.29 -1.56 -21.23
C LEU A 162 1.99 -0.67 -22.26
N HIS A 163 2.95 0.12 -21.84
CA HIS A 163 3.72 0.97 -22.75
C HIS A 163 4.44 0.14 -23.82
N GLN A 164 5.12 -0.93 -23.42
CA GLN A 164 5.82 -1.84 -24.35
C GLN A 164 4.86 -2.49 -25.35
N GLU A 165 3.73 -3.01 -24.89
CA GLU A 165 2.69 -3.59 -25.75
C GLU A 165 2.16 -2.59 -26.78
N LEU A 166 2.01 -1.32 -26.39
CA LEU A 166 1.53 -0.27 -27.30
C LEU A 166 2.57 0.10 -28.36
N LEU A 167 3.85 0.14 -28.00
CA LEU A 167 4.94 0.36 -28.95
C LEU A 167 5.06 -0.79 -29.96
N ASP A 168 4.96 -2.05 -29.49
CA ASP A 168 5.02 -3.23 -30.36
C ASP A 168 3.89 -3.23 -31.39
N ARG A 169 2.71 -2.76 -31.03
CA ARG A 169 1.57 -2.60 -31.95
C ARG A 169 1.77 -1.50 -32.98
N GLU A 170 2.40 -0.40 -32.57
CA GLU A 170 2.70 0.70 -33.50
C GLU A 170 3.73 0.28 -34.54
N LEU A 171 4.76 -0.46 -34.12
CA LEU A 171 5.82 -0.96 -35.00
C LEU A 171 5.38 -2.14 -35.86
N GLY A 172 4.40 -2.92 -35.41
CA GLY A 172 3.87 -4.09 -36.11
C GLY A 172 2.68 -3.84 -37.02
N SER A 173 2.21 -2.59 -37.17
CA SER A 173 1.13 -2.23 -38.10
C SER A 173 1.71 -1.90 -39.48
N PRO A 174 1.38 -2.71 -40.52
CA PRO A 174 1.80 -2.44 -41.91
C PRO A 174 1.10 -1.21 -42.49
#